data_11915f45099d5de5d1b254249804433a
#
_entry.id   11915f45099d5de5d1b254249804433a
#
_cell.length_a   1.000
_cell.length_b   1.000
_cell.length_c   1.000
_cell.angle_alpha   90.00
_cell.angle_beta   90.00
_cell.angle_gamma   90.00
#
_symmetry.space_group_name_H-M   'P 1'
#
loop_
_entity.id
_entity.type
_entity.pdbx_description
1 polymer ?
#
loop_
_entity_poly.entity_id
_entity_poly.type
_entity_poly.pdbx_seq_one_letter_code
_entity_poly.pdbx_strand_id
1 'polypeptide(L)'
;MRSVASRFVSVSAMLLSLVVVVAQERSAPPATSDPRVGLKPGLRDAGVAARNMELVSSMPKPEGFFDPKAPAGTAVPPEAPPAAANATPPAPTTPPAANATPPAPGTPPAGGGGGGSALNFANSDLAFSGNHLFQGNFHGFNTYDIENTRKPRLLASIVCPGGQGDVSVHGNLLFMSVEQTRGRLDCGVQGVEAPVSTERFRGIRIFDISDLRKPKQVAAVQTCRGSHTHTLVTDPKDQGNIYVYGSGTGSVRSGEELAGCSGLKPEEDPNTALFSIDVIKVPLATPEKAAIVNRPRIFADPKSGAISGLWQGGDHGPGTQRTSTTNQCHDITVLPEVGLAAGACSGNGILMDISDPVNPVRLDHVSDKNFAYWHSATFNNDGTKIIFTDEWGGGTRPRCRATDLPTWGADAIFDIVDKKLRFGGYFKMPAAQTETENCVAHNGSIIPVPGRDIMVQGWYQGGVSVFDFTDSAHPVEIAFFDRGPLDAARLITGGY
;
A
#
# COMPACT_ATOMS: atom_id res chain seq x y z
N MET A 1 69.23 27.16 -61.61
CA MET A 1 69.69 26.32 -60.52
C MET A 1 68.54 26.19 -59.57
N ARG A 2 67.85 25.01 -59.61
CA ARG A 2 66.60 24.79 -58.88
C ARG A 2 66.83 23.86 -57.69
N SER A 3 66.57 24.35 -56.50
CA SER A 3 66.60 23.59 -55.24
C SER A 3 65.26 22.90 -55.03
N VAL A 4 65.30 21.58 -54.81
CA VAL A 4 64.15 20.76 -54.49
C VAL A 4 64.06 20.61 -52.97
N ALA A 5 62.97 21.10 -52.37
CA ALA A 5 62.73 20.96 -50.94
C ALA A 5 61.81 19.70 -50.72
N SER A 6 62.33 18.73 -50.00
CA SER A 6 61.64 17.54 -49.57
C SER A 6 60.73 17.87 -48.37
N ARG A 7 59.43 17.52 -48.48
CA ARG A 7 58.48 17.61 -47.37
C ARG A 7 58.38 16.28 -46.66
N PHE A 8 58.77 16.20 -45.42
CA PHE A 8 58.45 15.09 -44.50
C PHE A 8 57.03 15.29 -43.96
N VAL A 9 56.17 14.31 -44.20
CA VAL A 9 54.87 14.20 -43.58
C VAL A 9 55.01 13.29 -42.36
N SER A 10 54.91 13.88 -41.17
CA SER A 10 54.83 13.11 -39.92
C SER A 10 53.37 12.69 -39.67
N VAL A 11 53.10 11.41 -39.70
CA VAL A 11 51.82 10.82 -39.28
C VAL A 11 51.91 10.59 -37.76
N SER A 12 51.26 11.42 -36.97
CA SER A 12 51.04 11.17 -35.53
C SER A 12 49.86 10.21 -35.37
N ALA A 13 50.12 8.99 -34.97
CA ALA A 13 49.13 8.06 -34.55
C ALA A 13 48.63 8.42 -33.15
N MET A 14 47.42 8.93 -33.05
CA MET A 14 46.73 9.22 -31.77
C MET A 14 46.11 7.94 -31.25
N LEU A 15 46.74 7.29 -30.29
CA LEU A 15 46.17 6.16 -29.55
C LEU A 15 45.05 6.70 -28.63
N LEU A 16 43.78 6.44 -28.97
CA LEU A 16 42.64 6.67 -28.12
C LEU A 16 42.62 5.53 -27.09
N SER A 17 43.06 5.81 -25.88
CA SER A 17 42.87 4.89 -24.74
C SER A 17 41.43 4.97 -24.28
N LEU A 18 40.62 3.91 -24.59
CA LEU A 18 39.32 3.74 -24.04
C LEU A 18 39.47 3.38 -22.55
N VAL A 19 39.24 4.33 -21.67
CA VAL A 19 39.09 4.05 -20.23
C VAL A 19 37.67 3.52 -20.03
N VAL A 20 37.55 2.21 -19.93
CA VAL A 20 36.31 1.56 -19.46
C VAL A 20 36.24 1.82 -17.95
N VAL A 21 35.45 2.80 -17.56
CA VAL A 21 35.06 2.98 -16.16
C VAL A 21 34.07 1.86 -15.86
N VAL A 22 34.56 0.77 -15.29
CA VAL A 22 33.70 -0.23 -14.64
C VAL A 22 33.20 0.45 -13.38
N ALA A 23 31.92 0.84 -13.37
CA ALA A 23 31.25 1.24 -12.14
C ALA A 23 31.28 0.04 -11.22
N GLN A 24 32.13 0.09 -10.21
CA GLN A 24 32.18 -0.91 -9.16
C GLN A 24 30.92 -0.69 -8.33
N GLU A 25 29.90 -1.53 -8.55
CA GLU A 25 28.78 -1.65 -7.61
C GLU A 25 29.39 -1.86 -6.23
N ARG A 26 29.25 -0.87 -5.37
CA ARG A 26 29.62 -1.03 -3.96
C ARG A 26 28.70 -2.13 -3.43
N SER A 27 29.24 -3.33 -3.29
CA SER A 27 28.59 -4.40 -2.54
C SER A 27 28.20 -3.85 -1.16
N ALA A 28 26.93 -3.96 -0.81
CA ALA A 28 26.46 -3.74 0.55
C ALA A 28 27.40 -4.50 1.52
N PRO A 29 27.72 -3.95 2.70
CA PRO A 29 28.52 -4.65 3.68
C PRO A 29 27.86 -6.00 3.97
N PRO A 30 28.65 -7.06 4.27
CA PRO A 30 28.11 -8.40 4.44
C PRO A 30 27.01 -8.40 5.51
N ALA A 31 25.89 -9.02 5.20
CA ALA A 31 24.67 -9.09 6.01
C ALA A 31 24.87 -9.63 7.47
N THR A 32 26.03 -10.18 7.76
CA THR A 32 26.42 -10.72 9.07
C THR A 32 26.73 -9.67 10.13
N SER A 33 26.77 -8.40 9.81
CA SER A 33 27.05 -7.29 10.75
C SER A 33 25.80 -6.55 11.23
N ASP A 34 24.64 -6.74 10.59
CA ASP A 34 23.40 -6.09 11.03
C ASP A 34 22.80 -6.83 12.22
N PRO A 35 22.51 -6.15 13.35
CA PRO A 35 22.05 -6.79 14.57
C PRO A 35 20.64 -7.41 14.48
N ARG A 36 19.91 -7.12 13.42
CA ARG A 36 18.59 -7.72 13.14
C ARG A 36 18.69 -9.14 12.58
N VAL A 37 19.84 -9.50 12.00
CA VAL A 37 20.00 -10.82 11.38
C VAL A 37 20.04 -11.92 12.43
N GLY A 38 19.11 -12.90 12.32
CA GLY A 38 19.07 -14.06 13.20
C GLY A 38 18.55 -13.80 14.61
N LEU A 39 17.67 -12.81 14.77
CA LEU A 39 16.99 -12.57 16.04
C LEU A 39 16.21 -13.82 16.49
N LYS A 40 16.21 -14.05 17.80
CA LYS A 40 15.46 -15.15 18.41
C LYS A 40 13.98 -15.05 18.09
N PRO A 41 13.34 -16.11 17.55
CA PRO A 41 11.90 -16.13 17.34
C PRO A 41 11.11 -16.22 18.66
N GLY A 42 9.87 -15.72 18.67
CA GLY A 42 8.97 -15.86 19.79
C GLY A 42 7.79 -14.88 19.75
N LEU A 43 6.60 -15.35 20.13
CA LEU A 43 5.40 -14.50 20.16
C LEU A 43 5.51 -13.34 21.16
N ARG A 44 6.10 -13.57 22.33
CA ARG A 44 6.22 -12.56 23.41
C ARG A 44 7.64 -12.28 23.85
N ASP A 45 8.56 -13.17 23.57
CA ASP A 45 9.94 -13.17 24.04
C ASP A 45 10.96 -13.23 22.89
N ALA A 46 10.56 -12.79 21.70
CA ALA A 46 11.46 -12.64 20.56
C ALA A 46 12.66 -11.74 20.91
N GLY A 47 13.80 -12.00 20.27
CA GLY A 47 14.95 -11.11 20.31
C GLY A 47 14.57 -9.73 19.74
N VAL A 48 15.23 -8.67 20.21
CA VAL A 48 14.99 -7.29 19.77
C VAL A 48 16.31 -6.65 19.35
N ALA A 49 16.27 -5.92 18.25
CA ALA A 49 17.36 -5.03 17.82
C ALA A 49 16.81 -3.63 17.56
N ALA A 50 17.51 -2.61 18.01
CA ALA A 50 17.13 -1.24 17.79
C ALA A 50 18.36 -0.33 17.65
N ARG A 51 18.21 0.73 16.85
CA ARG A 51 19.19 1.80 16.72
C ARG A 51 18.45 3.12 16.65
N ASN A 52 18.78 4.05 17.55
CA ASN A 52 18.16 5.38 17.64
C ASN A 52 16.63 5.35 17.83
N MET A 53 16.07 4.23 18.30
CA MET A 53 14.67 4.04 18.65
C MET A 53 14.55 3.25 19.96
N GLU A 54 13.51 3.50 20.73
CA GLU A 54 13.16 2.71 21.90
C GLU A 54 11.66 2.39 21.93
N LEU A 55 11.29 1.21 22.38
CA LEU A 55 9.90 0.87 22.69
C LEU A 55 9.49 1.56 23.99
N VAL A 56 8.66 2.61 23.93
CA VAL A 56 8.25 3.39 25.10
C VAL A 56 7.07 2.78 25.86
N SER A 57 6.18 2.06 25.17
CA SER A 57 5.05 1.35 25.76
C SER A 57 4.50 0.25 24.84
N SER A 58 3.82 -0.71 25.44
CA SER A 58 3.08 -1.76 24.74
C SER A 58 1.79 -2.03 25.50
N MET A 59 0.68 -2.11 24.78
CA MET A 59 -0.63 -2.39 25.37
C MET A 59 -1.14 -3.75 24.89
N PRO A 60 -1.82 -4.51 25.77
CA PRO A 60 -2.50 -5.72 25.34
C PRO A 60 -3.65 -5.39 24.38
N LYS A 61 -4.04 -6.34 23.56
CA LYS A 61 -5.27 -6.27 22.77
C LYS A 61 -6.47 -6.06 23.68
N PRO A 62 -7.43 -5.19 23.31
CA PRO A 62 -8.62 -4.99 24.12
C PRO A 62 -9.41 -6.29 24.29
N GLU A 63 -10.01 -6.48 25.46
CA GLU A 63 -10.86 -7.63 25.74
C GLU A 63 -12.06 -7.67 24.76
N GLY A 64 -12.42 -8.87 24.30
CA GLY A 64 -13.47 -9.05 23.30
C GLY A 64 -13.02 -8.91 21.85
N PHE A 65 -11.81 -8.41 21.62
CA PHE A 65 -11.19 -8.31 20.27
C PHE A 65 -10.11 -9.37 20.03
N PHE A 66 -9.93 -10.28 20.95
CA PHE A 66 -8.83 -11.23 20.93
C PHE A 66 -9.34 -12.65 20.70
N ASP A 67 -8.83 -13.32 19.67
CA ASP A 67 -8.96 -14.77 19.51
C ASP A 67 -7.70 -15.46 20.05
N PRO A 68 -7.77 -16.14 21.20
CA PRO A 68 -6.63 -16.83 21.78
C PRO A 68 -6.11 -17.99 20.92
N LYS A 69 -6.91 -18.49 19.94
CA LYS A 69 -6.52 -19.57 19.04
C LYS A 69 -5.75 -19.10 17.83
N ALA A 70 -5.86 -17.82 17.47
CA ALA A 70 -5.16 -17.21 16.33
C ALA A 70 -4.63 -15.81 16.66
N PRO A 71 -3.74 -15.67 17.65
CA PRO A 71 -3.32 -14.36 18.17
C PRO A 71 -2.46 -13.56 17.19
N ALA A 72 -1.84 -14.22 16.19
CA ALA A 72 -0.92 -13.59 15.25
C ALA A 72 -1.27 -13.89 13.77
N GLY A 73 -2.51 -14.33 13.52
CA GLY A 73 -2.96 -14.70 12.18
C GLY A 73 -2.69 -16.16 11.82
N THR A 74 -2.91 -16.49 10.57
CA THR A 74 -2.80 -17.86 10.04
C THR A 74 -1.41 -18.07 9.45
N ALA A 75 -0.82 -19.24 9.70
CA ALA A 75 0.46 -19.62 9.08
C ALA A 75 0.32 -19.72 7.54
N VAL A 76 1.27 -19.15 6.82
CA VAL A 76 1.34 -19.20 5.36
C VAL A 76 2.31 -20.29 4.94
N PRO A 77 1.95 -21.16 3.97
CA PRO A 77 2.87 -22.19 3.46
C PRO A 77 4.13 -21.53 2.86
N PRO A 78 5.29 -22.19 2.93
CA PRO A 78 6.49 -21.74 2.25
C PRO A 78 6.24 -21.51 0.76
N GLU A 79 6.88 -20.51 0.21
CA GLU A 79 6.82 -20.26 -1.22
C GLU A 79 7.51 -21.39 -1.98
N ALA A 80 6.89 -21.83 -3.08
CA ALA A 80 7.56 -22.78 -3.96
C ALA A 80 8.83 -22.13 -4.54
N PRO A 81 9.95 -22.85 -4.64
CA PRO A 81 11.15 -22.32 -5.29
C PRO A 81 10.81 -21.78 -6.69
N PRO A 82 11.44 -20.69 -7.13
CA PRO A 82 11.26 -20.21 -8.48
C PRO A 82 11.50 -21.36 -9.45
N ALA A 83 10.57 -21.60 -10.38
CA ALA A 83 10.77 -22.63 -11.40
C ALA A 83 12.10 -22.35 -12.10
N ALA A 84 13.01 -23.33 -12.11
CA ALA A 84 14.28 -23.18 -12.77
C ALA A 84 14.01 -22.76 -14.22
N ALA A 85 14.66 -21.69 -14.69
CA ALA A 85 14.42 -21.08 -15.97
C ALA A 85 14.63 -22.01 -17.20
N ASN A 86 14.95 -23.28 -16.99
CA ASN A 86 15.22 -24.31 -17.99
C ASN A 86 14.43 -25.62 -17.80
N ALA A 87 13.30 -25.60 -17.06
CA ALA A 87 12.46 -26.78 -17.01
C ALA A 87 11.67 -26.92 -18.32
N THR A 88 12.07 -27.91 -19.14
CA THR A 88 11.27 -28.36 -20.30
C THR A 88 9.86 -28.70 -19.81
N PRO A 89 8.78 -28.20 -20.46
CA PRO A 89 7.43 -28.53 -20.04
C PRO A 89 7.23 -30.05 -20.06
N PRO A 90 6.64 -30.67 -19.01
CA PRO A 90 6.29 -32.06 -19.06
C PRO A 90 5.27 -32.31 -20.19
N ALA A 91 5.44 -33.41 -20.91
CA ALA A 91 4.54 -33.85 -21.96
C ALA A 91 3.08 -33.92 -21.46
N PRO A 92 2.09 -33.61 -22.29
CA PRO A 92 0.69 -33.57 -21.85
C PRO A 92 0.22 -34.96 -21.43
N THR A 93 -0.06 -35.10 -20.12
CA THR A 93 -0.79 -36.25 -19.58
C THR A 93 -2.28 -36.03 -19.84
N THR A 94 -2.94 -37.04 -20.35
CA THR A 94 -4.37 -37.14 -20.68
C THR A 94 -5.26 -36.64 -19.52
N PRO A 95 -6.33 -35.85 -19.79
CA PRO A 95 -7.13 -35.25 -18.74
C PRO A 95 -8.06 -36.24 -18.04
N PRO A 96 -8.27 -36.12 -16.72
CA PRO A 96 -9.44 -36.68 -16.08
C PRO A 96 -10.68 -35.81 -16.38
N ALA A 97 -11.81 -36.45 -16.47
CA ALA A 97 -13.10 -35.94 -16.92
C ALA A 97 -13.58 -34.66 -16.22
N ALA A 98 -14.23 -33.85 -17.05
CA ALA A 98 -14.84 -32.57 -16.74
C ALA A 98 -15.82 -32.61 -15.55
N ASN A 99 -15.65 -31.66 -14.64
CA ASN A 99 -16.67 -30.76 -14.07
C ASN A 99 -16.09 -29.95 -12.90
N ALA A 100 -15.24 -28.99 -13.21
CA ALA A 100 -14.99 -27.85 -12.35
C ALA A 100 -14.65 -26.66 -13.24
N THR A 101 -15.44 -25.63 -13.20
CA THR A 101 -15.20 -24.36 -13.87
C THR A 101 -13.90 -23.77 -13.33
N PRO A 102 -12.91 -23.42 -14.18
CA PRO A 102 -11.69 -22.78 -13.70
C PRO A 102 -11.99 -21.40 -13.13
N PRO A 103 -11.36 -20.98 -12.02
CA PRO A 103 -11.43 -19.59 -11.57
C PRO A 103 -10.78 -18.69 -12.63
N ALA A 104 -11.38 -17.56 -12.89
CA ALA A 104 -10.91 -16.56 -13.84
C ALA A 104 -9.46 -16.14 -13.50
N PRO A 105 -8.57 -16.03 -14.51
CA PRO A 105 -7.20 -15.58 -14.27
C PRO A 105 -7.20 -14.11 -13.88
N GLY A 106 -6.63 -13.76 -12.73
CA GLY A 106 -6.23 -12.39 -12.42
C GLY A 106 -6.88 -11.73 -11.23
N THR A 107 -7.54 -12.46 -10.33
CA THR A 107 -7.87 -11.88 -9.03
C THR A 107 -6.66 -12.07 -8.12
N PRO A 108 -5.99 -11.00 -7.63
CA PRO A 108 -5.11 -11.12 -6.47
C PRO A 108 -5.93 -11.77 -5.36
N PRO A 109 -5.35 -12.65 -4.53
CA PRO A 109 -6.06 -13.11 -3.37
C PRO A 109 -6.49 -11.85 -2.60
N ALA A 110 -7.80 -11.70 -2.39
CA ALA A 110 -8.32 -10.71 -1.48
C ALA A 110 -7.50 -10.82 -0.21
N GLY A 111 -6.93 -9.71 0.25
CA GLY A 111 -5.97 -9.67 1.34
C GLY A 111 -6.35 -10.66 2.42
N GLY A 112 -5.46 -11.56 2.78
CA GLY A 112 -5.69 -12.85 3.42
C GLY A 112 -6.55 -12.84 4.67
N GLY A 113 -7.84 -12.67 4.48
CA GLY A 113 -8.86 -13.06 5.43
C GLY A 113 -9.00 -14.57 5.39
N GLY A 114 -8.04 -15.30 5.92
CA GLY A 114 -8.20 -16.73 6.21
C GLY A 114 -9.50 -16.91 6.97
N GLY A 115 -10.28 -17.96 6.65
CA GLY A 115 -11.58 -18.28 7.24
C GLY A 115 -11.56 -18.52 8.76
N GLY A 116 -10.95 -17.58 9.50
CA GLY A 116 -11.00 -17.45 10.93
C GLY A 116 -12.25 -16.69 11.37
N SER A 117 -12.58 -16.82 12.63
CA SER A 117 -13.61 -16.06 13.29
C SER A 117 -13.56 -14.59 12.87
N ALA A 118 -14.74 -13.97 12.63
CA ALA A 118 -14.86 -12.52 12.40
C ALA A 118 -14.30 -11.66 13.56
N LEU A 119 -13.82 -12.32 14.60
CA LEU A 119 -13.25 -11.72 15.81
C LEU A 119 -11.74 -11.94 15.95
N ASN A 120 -11.03 -12.41 14.93
CA ASN A 120 -9.57 -12.42 14.94
C ASN A 120 -9.07 -10.97 14.96
N PHE A 121 -8.32 -10.62 15.98
CA PHE A 121 -7.82 -9.28 16.12
C PHE A 121 -6.57 -9.07 15.26
N ALA A 122 -6.63 -8.08 14.39
CA ALA A 122 -5.48 -7.54 13.68
C ALA A 122 -5.65 -6.02 13.56
N ASN A 123 -4.62 -5.28 13.97
CA ASN A 123 -4.54 -3.84 13.72
C ASN A 123 -4.26 -3.59 12.24
N SER A 124 -4.68 -2.44 11.75
CA SER A 124 -4.53 -2.13 10.34
C SER A 124 -3.98 -0.72 10.10
N ASP A 125 -4.56 0.28 10.78
CA ASP A 125 -4.26 1.66 10.46
C ASP A 125 -4.30 2.55 11.70
N LEU A 126 -3.68 3.74 11.61
CA LEU A 126 -3.55 4.71 12.69
C LEU A 126 -3.91 6.11 12.18
N ALA A 127 -4.87 6.75 12.85
CA ALA A 127 -5.13 8.18 12.67
C ALA A 127 -4.91 8.93 13.99
N PHE A 128 -4.49 10.19 13.88
CA PHE A 128 -4.17 11.02 15.04
C PHE A 128 -4.96 12.33 14.99
N SER A 129 -5.43 12.76 16.15
CA SER A 129 -6.04 14.08 16.32
C SER A 129 -5.72 14.63 17.70
N GLY A 130 -4.88 15.67 17.80
CA GLY A 130 -4.36 16.17 19.07
C GLY A 130 -3.66 15.05 19.85
N ASN A 131 -4.07 14.85 21.11
CA ASN A 131 -3.55 13.81 22.00
C ASN A 131 -4.33 12.49 21.89
N HIS A 132 -5.00 12.23 20.78
CA HIS A 132 -5.78 11.01 20.59
C HIS A 132 -5.27 10.22 19.41
N LEU A 133 -5.26 8.89 19.58
CA LEU A 133 -4.97 7.90 18.57
C LEU A 133 -6.24 7.11 18.28
N PHE A 134 -6.56 6.97 17.01
CA PHE A 134 -7.61 6.10 16.49
C PHE A 134 -6.93 4.95 15.77
N GLN A 135 -7.19 3.73 16.21
CA GLN A 135 -6.58 2.54 15.64
C GLN A 135 -7.64 1.70 14.96
N GLY A 136 -7.56 1.62 13.63
CA GLY A 136 -8.38 0.73 12.84
C GLY A 136 -7.99 -0.73 13.03
N ASN A 137 -8.96 -1.63 12.91
CA ASN A 137 -8.74 -3.07 13.01
C ASN A 137 -9.89 -3.84 12.34
N PHE A 138 -9.73 -5.16 12.20
CA PHE A 138 -10.72 -6.02 11.55
C PHE A 138 -12.08 -6.11 12.26
N HIS A 139 -12.18 -5.58 13.49
CA HIS A 139 -13.42 -5.56 14.27
C HIS A 139 -14.10 -4.20 14.32
N GLY A 140 -13.43 -3.15 13.86
CA GLY A 140 -13.86 -1.77 13.96
C GLY A 140 -12.71 -0.84 14.26
N PHE A 141 -12.79 -0.06 15.33
CA PHE A 141 -11.69 0.81 15.74
C PHE A 141 -11.65 1.02 17.26
N ASN A 142 -10.47 1.39 17.73
CA ASN A 142 -10.23 1.76 19.12
C ASN A 142 -9.83 3.23 19.22
N THR A 143 -10.22 3.90 20.30
CA THR A 143 -9.78 5.27 20.61
C THR A 143 -8.90 5.26 21.85
N TYR A 144 -7.77 5.94 21.77
CA TYR A 144 -6.80 6.04 22.87
C TYR A 144 -6.48 7.49 23.18
N ASP A 145 -6.30 7.77 24.46
CA ASP A 145 -5.63 8.97 24.94
C ASP A 145 -4.12 8.68 25.02
N ILE A 146 -3.34 9.46 24.31
CA ILE A 146 -1.88 9.36 24.20
C ILE A 146 -1.15 10.59 24.74
N GLU A 147 -1.81 11.43 25.56
CA GLU A 147 -1.17 12.57 26.21
C GLU A 147 0.10 12.14 26.95
N ASN A 148 0.03 11.00 27.63
CA ASN A 148 1.20 10.33 28.16
C ASN A 148 1.56 9.11 27.31
N THR A 149 2.50 9.27 26.38
CA THR A 149 2.93 8.21 25.46
C THR A 149 3.50 6.97 26.17
N ARG A 150 4.01 7.10 27.39
CA ARG A 150 4.47 5.96 28.19
C ARG A 150 3.34 5.22 28.90
N LYS A 151 2.14 5.78 28.94
CA LYS A 151 0.94 5.20 29.56
C LYS A 151 -0.31 5.53 28.72
N PRO A 152 -0.38 5.07 27.47
CA PRO A 152 -1.57 5.27 26.64
C PRO A 152 -2.79 4.66 27.35
N ARG A 153 -3.95 5.26 27.14
CA ARG A 153 -5.19 4.84 27.81
C ARG A 153 -6.30 4.60 26.81
N LEU A 154 -6.81 3.37 26.76
CA LEU A 154 -7.99 3.05 25.97
C LEU A 154 -9.20 3.85 26.45
N LEU A 155 -9.87 4.56 25.56
CA LEU A 155 -11.09 5.34 25.82
C LEU A 155 -12.34 4.55 25.40
N ALA A 156 -12.33 3.96 24.20
CA ALA A 156 -13.42 3.16 23.68
C ALA A 156 -12.94 2.11 22.67
N SER A 157 -13.73 1.05 22.54
CA SER A 157 -13.63 0.04 21.49
C SER A 157 -14.97 -0.03 20.78
N ILE A 158 -14.97 0.24 19.48
CA ILE A 158 -16.16 0.25 18.64
C ILE A 158 -16.13 -0.99 17.75
N VAL A 159 -17.06 -1.92 18.03
CA VAL A 159 -17.20 -3.15 17.23
C VAL A 159 -18.07 -2.87 16.02
N CYS A 160 -17.47 -2.89 14.85
CA CYS A 160 -18.13 -2.65 13.57
C CYS A 160 -17.34 -3.33 12.44
N PRO A 161 -17.39 -4.67 12.32
CA PRO A 161 -16.55 -5.42 11.41
C PRO A 161 -16.78 -5.04 9.95
N GLY A 162 -15.72 -5.07 9.14
CA GLY A 162 -15.86 -4.75 7.73
C GLY A 162 -14.61 -4.90 6.87
N GLY A 163 -13.53 -5.43 7.42
CA GLY A 163 -12.23 -5.55 6.78
C GLY A 163 -11.15 -4.91 7.61
N GLN A 164 -10.08 -4.48 7.00
CA GLN A 164 -8.94 -3.89 7.72
C GLN A 164 -9.33 -2.65 8.52
N GLY A 165 -10.31 -1.86 8.05
CA GLY A 165 -10.81 -0.70 8.79
C GLY A 165 -9.81 0.45 8.80
N ASP A 166 -9.31 0.82 7.63
CA ASP A 166 -8.54 2.04 7.43
C ASP A 166 -9.31 3.26 7.97
N VAL A 167 -8.67 4.13 8.75
CA VAL A 167 -9.31 5.21 9.48
C VAL A 167 -8.66 6.56 9.21
N SER A 168 -9.50 7.60 9.10
CA SER A 168 -9.06 9.00 9.02
C SER A 168 -9.92 9.88 9.89
N VAL A 169 -9.40 11.02 10.34
CA VAL A 169 -10.13 11.97 11.19
C VAL A 169 -10.07 13.38 10.62
N HIS A 170 -11.22 14.04 10.58
CA HIS A 170 -11.32 15.47 10.29
C HIS A 170 -12.31 16.14 11.26
N GLY A 171 -11.81 17.04 12.10
CA GLY A 171 -12.64 17.66 13.14
C GLY A 171 -13.24 16.60 14.07
N ASN A 172 -14.57 16.60 14.16
CA ASN A 172 -15.33 15.63 14.97
C ASN A 172 -15.83 14.43 14.17
N LEU A 173 -15.32 14.20 12.95
CA LEU A 173 -15.72 13.08 12.13
C LEU A 173 -14.56 12.09 11.97
N LEU A 174 -14.86 10.82 12.18
CA LEU A 174 -13.98 9.69 11.84
C LEU A 174 -14.58 8.96 10.65
N PHE A 175 -13.73 8.68 9.68
CA PHE A 175 -14.04 7.92 8.47
C PHE A 175 -13.43 6.54 8.61
N MET A 176 -14.15 5.51 8.15
CA MET A 176 -13.68 4.13 8.23
C MET A 176 -14.02 3.37 6.96
N SER A 177 -13.02 2.79 6.34
CA SER A 177 -13.15 1.92 5.16
C SER A 177 -13.75 0.57 5.49
N VAL A 178 -14.61 0.07 4.58
CA VAL A 178 -15.23 -1.26 4.66
C VAL A 178 -15.16 -1.95 3.29
N GLU A 179 -14.44 -3.05 3.23
CA GLU A 179 -14.20 -3.79 1.99
C GLU A 179 -14.79 -5.21 1.99
N GLN A 180 -14.85 -5.86 3.15
CA GLN A 180 -15.23 -7.26 3.23
C GLN A 180 -16.70 -7.48 2.92
N THR A 181 -16.99 -8.59 2.24
CA THR A 181 -18.33 -8.99 1.87
C THR A 181 -19.23 -9.34 3.06
N ARG A 182 -18.65 -9.49 4.24
CA ARG A 182 -19.36 -9.72 5.50
C ARG A 182 -19.76 -8.45 6.24
N GLY A 183 -19.28 -7.28 5.82
CA GLY A 183 -19.66 -5.99 6.42
C GLY A 183 -21.17 -5.77 6.37
N ARG A 184 -21.76 -5.23 7.45
CA ARG A 184 -23.20 -4.98 7.61
C ARG A 184 -23.48 -3.50 7.85
N LEU A 185 -24.64 -3.04 7.40
CA LEU A 185 -25.11 -1.67 7.67
C LEU A 185 -25.21 -1.36 9.17
N ASP A 186 -25.64 -2.34 9.97
CA ASP A 186 -25.87 -2.23 11.42
C ASP A 186 -24.65 -2.59 12.28
N CYS A 187 -23.46 -2.75 11.69
CA CYS A 187 -22.24 -3.21 12.38
C CYS A 187 -22.36 -4.61 13.02
N GLY A 188 -23.33 -5.43 12.62
CA GLY A 188 -23.57 -6.74 13.19
C GLY A 188 -22.40 -7.71 12.98
N VAL A 189 -21.97 -8.39 14.05
CA VAL A 189 -20.86 -9.35 14.05
C VAL A 189 -21.17 -10.67 13.32
N GLN A 190 -22.45 -10.97 13.10
CA GLN A 190 -22.87 -12.17 12.39
C GLN A 190 -22.48 -12.17 10.91
N GLY A 191 -22.21 -10.97 10.36
CA GLY A 191 -21.83 -10.81 8.96
C GLY A 191 -23.00 -11.04 7.98
N VAL A 192 -22.68 -11.20 6.70
CA VAL A 192 -23.62 -11.49 5.60
C VAL A 192 -23.07 -12.63 4.77
N GLU A 193 -23.80 -13.73 4.68
CA GLU A 193 -23.41 -14.92 3.92
C GLU A 193 -24.08 -14.99 2.54
N ALA A 194 -25.31 -14.43 2.42
CA ALA A 194 -26.05 -14.45 1.17
C ALA A 194 -25.28 -13.75 0.03
N PRO A 195 -25.26 -14.29 -1.20
CA PRO A 195 -24.58 -13.66 -2.35
C PRO A 195 -25.07 -12.24 -2.63
N VAL A 196 -26.37 -12.00 -2.49
CA VAL A 196 -27.04 -10.71 -2.63
C VAL A 196 -27.77 -10.38 -1.33
N SER A 197 -27.53 -9.20 -0.75
CA SER A 197 -28.17 -8.79 0.51
C SER A 197 -28.23 -7.28 0.66
N THR A 198 -29.40 -6.77 1.00
CA THR A 198 -29.61 -5.35 1.34
C THR A 198 -28.98 -4.97 2.69
N GLU A 199 -28.63 -5.93 3.53
CA GLU A 199 -27.95 -5.69 4.80
C GLU A 199 -26.44 -5.50 4.64
N ARG A 200 -25.89 -5.93 3.49
CA ARG A 200 -24.44 -5.79 3.23
C ARG A 200 -24.05 -4.35 3.09
N PHE A 201 -22.95 -4.00 3.76
CA PHE A 201 -22.29 -2.73 3.62
C PHE A 201 -20.86 -2.90 3.12
N ARG A 202 -20.50 -2.13 2.08
CA ARG A 202 -19.13 -1.96 1.60
C ARG A 202 -18.98 -0.50 1.11
N GLY A 203 -17.97 0.22 1.58
CA GLY A 203 -17.77 1.63 1.28
C GLY A 203 -17.16 2.39 2.45
N ILE A 204 -17.64 3.58 2.73
CA ILE A 204 -17.11 4.46 3.80
C ILE A 204 -18.19 4.67 4.87
N ARG A 205 -17.86 4.37 6.11
CA ARG A 205 -18.63 4.76 7.30
C ARG A 205 -18.12 6.08 7.83
N ILE A 206 -19.03 6.89 8.36
CA ILE A 206 -18.69 8.16 9.01
C ILE A 206 -19.26 8.13 10.43
N PHE A 207 -18.40 8.36 11.40
CA PHE A 207 -18.76 8.41 12.80
C PHE A 207 -18.59 9.83 13.35
N ASP A 208 -19.55 10.30 14.13
CA ASP A 208 -19.38 11.46 15.02
C ASP A 208 -18.59 11.00 16.25
N ILE A 209 -17.44 11.61 16.46
CA ILE A 209 -16.51 11.36 17.56
C ILE A 209 -16.43 12.54 18.56
N SER A 210 -17.44 13.41 18.59
CA SER A 210 -17.52 14.51 19.57
C SER A 210 -17.43 14.00 21.01
N ASP A 211 -17.98 12.80 21.29
CA ASP A 211 -17.70 12.02 22.49
C ASP A 211 -16.83 10.80 22.12
N LEU A 212 -15.53 10.90 22.36
CA LEU A 212 -14.55 9.85 22.07
C LEU A 212 -14.83 8.51 22.78
N ARG A 213 -15.67 8.51 23.80
CA ARG A 213 -16.07 7.31 24.54
C ARG A 213 -17.32 6.65 23.96
N LYS A 214 -18.06 7.38 23.11
CA LYS A 214 -19.33 6.95 22.53
C LYS A 214 -19.48 7.40 21.07
N PRO A 215 -18.54 7.05 20.19
CA PRO A 215 -18.67 7.35 18.76
C PRO A 215 -20.00 6.84 18.21
N LYS A 216 -20.62 7.63 17.30
CA LYS A 216 -21.90 7.30 16.68
C LYS A 216 -21.77 7.31 15.17
N GLN A 217 -22.17 6.23 14.49
CA GLN A 217 -22.26 6.25 13.05
C GLN A 217 -23.35 7.24 12.61
N VAL A 218 -22.96 8.23 11.79
CA VAL A 218 -23.85 9.28 11.28
C VAL A 218 -24.12 9.14 9.79
N ALA A 219 -23.22 8.47 9.04
CA ALA A 219 -23.42 8.16 7.64
C ALA A 219 -22.75 6.84 7.24
N ALA A 220 -23.20 6.29 6.12
CA ALA A 220 -22.68 5.07 5.51
C ALA A 220 -22.84 5.17 3.99
N VAL A 221 -21.76 5.48 3.27
CA VAL A 221 -21.76 5.65 1.82
C VAL A 221 -21.35 4.34 1.16
N GLN A 222 -22.30 3.70 0.46
CA GLN A 222 -22.09 2.46 -0.27
C GLN A 222 -21.30 2.69 -1.54
N THR A 223 -20.34 1.82 -1.86
CA THR A 223 -19.60 1.81 -3.12
C THR A 223 -19.70 0.44 -3.81
N CYS A 224 -19.42 0.41 -5.11
CA CYS A 224 -19.53 -0.84 -5.88
C CYS A 224 -18.45 -1.86 -5.52
N ARG A 225 -17.27 -1.42 -5.05
CA ARG A 225 -16.11 -2.29 -4.77
C ARG A 225 -15.71 -2.32 -3.31
N GLY A 226 -16.44 -1.61 -2.43
CA GLY A 226 -15.99 -1.37 -1.08
C GLY A 226 -14.87 -0.33 -1.03
N SER A 227 -14.25 -0.21 0.12
CA SER A 227 -13.08 0.63 0.34
C SER A 227 -12.08 -0.13 1.19
N HIS A 228 -10.89 -0.34 0.66
CA HIS A 228 -9.74 -0.90 1.39
C HIS A 228 -9.08 0.21 2.19
N THR A 229 -8.68 1.26 1.48
CA THR A 229 -8.18 2.51 2.03
C THR A 229 -8.98 3.68 1.47
N HIS A 230 -8.90 4.83 2.12
CA HIS A 230 -9.47 6.07 1.65
C HIS A 230 -8.59 7.25 2.04
N THR A 231 -8.78 8.38 1.38
CA THR A 231 -8.02 9.60 1.67
C THR A 231 -8.93 10.79 1.76
N LEU A 232 -8.76 11.58 2.81
CA LEU A 232 -9.48 12.83 2.99
C LEU A 232 -8.83 13.94 2.18
N VAL A 233 -9.63 14.65 1.40
CA VAL A 233 -9.20 15.76 0.55
C VAL A 233 -9.89 17.04 1.01
N THR A 234 -9.12 17.98 1.52
CA THR A 234 -9.59 19.32 1.84
C THR A 234 -9.56 20.21 0.60
N ASP A 235 -10.50 21.13 0.49
CA ASP A 235 -10.49 22.19 -0.51
C ASP A 235 -10.39 23.55 0.20
N PRO A 236 -9.30 24.31 0.03
CA PRO A 236 -9.19 25.65 0.62
C PRO A 236 -10.32 26.62 0.22
N LYS A 237 -10.98 26.34 -0.91
CA LYS A 237 -12.09 27.16 -1.43
C LYS A 237 -13.46 26.71 -0.92
N ASP A 238 -13.55 25.51 -0.34
CA ASP A 238 -14.82 24.93 0.16
C ASP A 238 -14.62 24.32 1.56
N GLN A 239 -14.56 25.18 2.57
CA GLN A 239 -14.39 24.76 3.96
C GLN A 239 -15.66 24.16 4.60
N GLY A 240 -16.78 24.18 3.92
CA GLY A 240 -18.03 23.56 4.37
C GLY A 240 -18.12 22.07 4.08
N ASN A 241 -17.21 21.55 3.28
CA ASN A 241 -17.20 20.15 2.86
C ASN A 241 -15.81 19.55 3.00
N ILE A 242 -15.78 18.22 3.14
CA ILE A 242 -14.58 17.42 2.92
C ILE A 242 -14.88 16.39 1.83
N TYR A 243 -13.89 16.07 1.04
CA TYR A 243 -14.01 15.03 0.02
C TYR A 243 -13.26 13.79 0.45
N VAL A 244 -13.74 12.62 0.02
CA VAL A 244 -13.09 11.34 0.29
C VAL A 244 -12.82 10.66 -1.05
N TYR A 245 -11.57 10.34 -1.32
CA TYR A 245 -11.18 9.49 -2.45
C TYR A 245 -11.14 8.04 -1.98
N GLY A 246 -11.90 7.18 -2.65
CA GLY A 246 -11.92 5.75 -2.41
C GLY A 246 -11.68 4.99 -3.70
N SER A 247 -10.80 4.01 -3.66
CA SER A 247 -10.58 3.09 -4.76
C SER A 247 -10.72 1.67 -4.23
N GLY A 248 -11.89 1.08 -4.47
CA GLY A 248 -12.18 -0.26 -3.99
C GLY A 248 -11.27 -1.30 -4.65
N THR A 249 -10.64 -2.14 -3.85
CA THR A 249 -9.79 -3.25 -4.32
C THR A 249 -10.59 -4.54 -4.49
N GLY A 250 -11.77 -4.61 -3.89
CA GLY A 250 -12.61 -5.80 -3.91
C GLY A 250 -13.30 -6.07 -5.26
N SER A 251 -13.91 -7.25 -5.36
CA SER A 251 -14.80 -7.58 -6.49
C SER A 251 -15.97 -6.62 -6.54
N VAL A 252 -16.42 -6.31 -7.75
CA VAL A 252 -17.61 -5.46 -7.96
C VAL A 252 -18.86 -6.21 -7.48
N ARG A 253 -19.72 -5.52 -6.73
CA ARG A 253 -21.04 -6.02 -6.31
C ARG A 253 -21.95 -6.16 -7.52
N SER A 254 -22.92 -7.09 -7.45
CA SER A 254 -23.95 -7.20 -8.49
C SER A 254 -24.85 -5.97 -8.48
N GLY A 255 -25.39 -5.60 -9.65
CA GLY A 255 -26.40 -4.56 -9.76
C GLY A 255 -27.72 -4.87 -9.04
N GLU A 256 -27.97 -6.15 -8.73
CA GLU A 256 -29.11 -6.60 -7.90
C GLU A 256 -28.91 -6.21 -6.42
N GLU A 257 -27.66 -6.18 -5.94
CA GLU A 257 -27.37 -5.81 -4.56
C GLU A 257 -27.23 -4.28 -4.40
N LEU A 258 -26.60 -3.64 -5.37
CA LEU A 258 -26.45 -2.18 -5.41
C LEU A 258 -26.62 -1.69 -6.85
N ALA A 259 -27.74 -1.01 -7.10
CA ALA A 259 -28.05 -0.50 -8.42
C ALA A 259 -26.94 0.39 -8.98
N GLY A 260 -26.65 0.25 -10.27
CA GLY A 260 -25.60 0.98 -10.97
C GLY A 260 -24.18 0.40 -10.82
N CYS A 261 -24.01 -0.74 -10.13
CA CYS A 261 -22.73 -1.46 -10.08
C CYS A 261 -22.65 -2.46 -11.24
N SER A 262 -21.54 -2.37 -11.97
CA SER A 262 -21.17 -3.28 -13.04
C SER A 262 -19.68 -3.58 -12.97
N GLY A 263 -19.31 -4.84 -13.11
CA GLY A 263 -17.93 -5.31 -13.18
C GLY A 263 -17.54 -5.82 -14.57
N LEU A 264 -18.35 -5.50 -15.57
CA LEU A 264 -18.09 -5.85 -16.96
C LEU A 264 -16.86 -5.10 -17.49
N LYS A 265 -16.29 -5.61 -18.59
CA LYS A 265 -15.18 -4.92 -19.26
C LYS A 265 -15.66 -3.59 -19.86
N PRO A 266 -14.76 -2.61 -20.05
CA PRO A 266 -15.13 -1.31 -20.64
C PRO A 266 -15.82 -1.38 -22.00
N GLU A 267 -15.51 -2.41 -22.80
CA GLU A 267 -16.09 -2.64 -24.12
C GLU A 267 -17.55 -3.15 -24.03
N GLU A 268 -17.90 -3.80 -22.92
CA GLU A 268 -19.23 -4.33 -22.65
C GLU A 268 -20.13 -3.33 -21.90
N ASP A 269 -19.51 -2.55 -21.00
CA ASP A 269 -20.19 -1.51 -20.22
C ASP A 269 -19.26 -0.32 -19.93
N PRO A 270 -19.44 0.83 -20.59
CA PRO A 270 -18.64 2.02 -20.34
C PRO A 270 -18.84 2.61 -18.92
N ASN A 271 -19.92 2.20 -18.21
CA ASN A 271 -20.20 2.64 -16.84
C ASN A 271 -19.66 1.66 -15.78
N THR A 272 -18.85 0.70 -16.20
CA THR A 272 -18.21 -0.25 -15.27
C THR A 272 -17.59 0.45 -14.05
N ALA A 273 -17.68 -0.17 -12.87
CA ALA A 273 -17.04 0.31 -11.65
C ALA A 273 -15.51 0.07 -11.64
N LEU A 274 -15.00 -0.61 -12.66
CA LEU A 274 -13.55 -0.73 -12.89
C LEU A 274 -13.00 0.56 -13.51
N PHE A 275 -11.71 0.79 -13.32
CA PHE A 275 -10.97 1.91 -13.94
C PHE A 275 -11.47 3.31 -13.53
N SER A 276 -11.90 3.46 -12.27
CA SER A 276 -12.27 4.75 -11.68
C SER A 276 -11.98 4.73 -10.18
N ILE A 277 -12.00 5.92 -9.57
CA ILE A 277 -12.11 6.07 -8.12
C ILE A 277 -13.49 6.65 -7.80
N ASP A 278 -13.93 6.47 -6.54
CA ASP A 278 -15.13 7.15 -6.04
C ASP A 278 -14.70 8.47 -5.37
N VAL A 279 -15.33 9.58 -5.75
CA VAL A 279 -15.22 10.87 -5.07
C VAL A 279 -16.48 11.10 -4.26
N ILE A 280 -16.36 11.05 -2.94
CA ILE A 280 -17.47 11.25 -2.01
C ILE A 280 -17.38 12.66 -1.44
N LYS A 281 -18.45 13.44 -1.53
CA LYS A 281 -18.58 14.73 -0.88
C LYS A 281 -19.30 14.56 0.46
N VAL A 282 -18.72 15.12 1.52
CA VAL A 282 -19.27 15.08 2.88
C VAL A 282 -19.47 16.50 3.41
N PRO A 283 -20.71 16.99 3.46
CA PRO A 283 -21.00 18.28 4.10
C PRO A 283 -20.75 18.21 5.60
N LEU A 284 -19.86 19.05 6.12
CA LEU A 284 -19.44 18.99 7.53
C LEU A 284 -20.58 19.30 8.51
N ALA A 285 -21.53 20.16 8.13
CA ALA A 285 -22.69 20.50 8.96
C ALA A 285 -23.80 19.42 8.92
N THR A 286 -23.82 18.55 7.91
CA THR A 286 -24.85 17.53 7.69
C THR A 286 -24.21 16.28 7.08
N PRO A 287 -23.32 15.59 7.82
CA PRO A 287 -22.55 14.47 7.28
C PRO A 287 -23.42 13.29 6.81
N GLU A 288 -24.66 13.20 7.31
CA GLU A 288 -25.65 12.21 6.85
C GLU A 288 -26.04 12.38 5.38
N LYS A 289 -25.71 13.54 4.77
CA LYS A 289 -25.89 13.80 3.32
C LYS A 289 -24.68 13.45 2.47
N ALA A 290 -23.70 12.77 3.05
CA ALA A 290 -22.54 12.29 2.30
C ALA A 290 -22.96 11.41 1.11
N ALA A 291 -22.40 11.69 -0.06
CA ALA A 291 -22.73 10.97 -1.29
C ALA A 291 -21.57 10.96 -2.28
N ILE A 292 -21.52 9.95 -3.15
CA ILE A 292 -20.62 9.95 -4.31
C ILE A 292 -21.08 11.03 -5.27
N VAL A 293 -20.18 11.96 -5.60
CA VAL A 293 -20.44 13.07 -6.52
C VAL A 293 -19.79 12.88 -7.89
N ASN A 294 -18.75 12.05 -7.97
CA ASN A 294 -18.08 11.73 -9.24
C ASN A 294 -17.39 10.36 -9.18
N ARG A 295 -17.14 9.78 -10.36
CA ARG A 295 -16.30 8.60 -10.60
C ARG A 295 -15.35 8.88 -11.76
N PRO A 296 -14.31 9.71 -11.54
CA PRO A 296 -13.39 10.11 -12.59
C PRO A 296 -12.59 8.94 -13.14
N ARG A 297 -12.41 8.89 -14.47
CA ARG A 297 -11.68 7.85 -15.19
C ARG A 297 -10.17 8.16 -15.21
N ILE A 298 -9.55 8.21 -14.03
CA ILE A 298 -8.13 8.59 -13.88
C ILE A 298 -7.16 7.63 -14.58
N PHE A 299 -7.60 6.43 -14.94
CA PHE A 299 -6.80 5.43 -15.66
C PHE A 299 -6.96 5.51 -17.18
N ALA A 300 -7.86 6.34 -17.70
CA ALA A 300 -8.11 6.44 -19.13
C ALA A 300 -6.88 6.96 -19.89
N ASP A 301 -6.71 6.50 -21.13
CA ASP A 301 -5.74 7.08 -22.05
C ASP A 301 -6.25 8.43 -22.56
N PRO A 302 -5.51 9.53 -22.33
CA PRO A 302 -5.98 10.88 -22.67
C PRO A 302 -6.07 11.15 -24.17
N LYS A 303 -5.44 10.31 -25.01
CA LYS A 303 -5.42 10.48 -26.47
C LYS A 303 -6.54 9.70 -27.15
N SER A 304 -6.69 8.43 -26.78
CA SER A 304 -7.69 7.54 -27.38
C SER A 304 -9.04 7.57 -26.63
N GLY A 305 -9.07 8.02 -25.39
CA GLY A 305 -10.25 7.93 -24.51
C GLY A 305 -10.52 6.52 -23.98
N ALA A 306 -9.66 5.54 -24.28
CA ALA A 306 -9.81 4.19 -23.74
C ALA A 306 -9.76 4.20 -22.20
N ILE A 307 -10.79 3.66 -21.56
CA ILE A 307 -10.92 3.68 -20.09
C ILE A 307 -9.78 2.94 -19.41
N SER A 308 -9.29 1.84 -19.99
CA SER A 308 -8.15 1.03 -19.53
C SER A 308 -6.86 1.49 -20.20
N GLY A 309 -6.43 2.72 -19.92
CA GLY A 309 -5.30 3.36 -20.62
C GLY A 309 -3.92 3.15 -19.99
N LEU A 310 -3.80 2.39 -18.88
CA LEU A 310 -2.55 2.13 -18.17
C LEU A 310 -2.09 0.68 -18.33
N TRP A 311 -1.31 0.17 -17.38
CA TRP A 311 -0.76 -1.19 -17.46
C TRP A 311 -1.85 -2.25 -17.59
N GLN A 312 -1.70 -3.13 -18.60
CA GLN A 312 -2.70 -4.15 -18.94
C GLN A 312 -2.51 -5.48 -18.19
N GLY A 313 -1.58 -5.50 -17.23
CA GLY A 313 -1.19 -6.73 -16.54
C GLY A 313 -0.09 -7.51 -17.25
N GLY A 314 0.52 -8.44 -16.55
CA GLY A 314 1.64 -9.24 -17.04
C GLY A 314 2.97 -8.84 -16.42
N ASP A 315 4.06 -9.31 -17.03
CA ASP A 315 5.43 -8.95 -16.67
C ASP A 315 6.01 -7.91 -17.65
N HIS A 316 7.12 -7.30 -17.26
CA HIS A 316 7.83 -6.32 -18.08
C HIS A 316 8.91 -6.96 -18.96
N GLY A 317 8.91 -8.29 -19.11
CA GLY A 317 9.87 -9.08 -19.84
C GLY A 317 10.54 -10.16 -18.98
N PRO A 318 11.44 -10.97 -19.56
CA PRO A 318 12.10 -12.06 -18.85
C PRO A 318 12.83 -11.59 -17.58
N GLY A 319 12.58 -12.27 -16.46
CA GLY A 319 13.23 -11.98 -15.18
C GLY A 319 12.68 -10.76 -14.43
N THR A 320 11.57 -10.19 -14.89
CA THR A 320 10.88 -9.08 -14.20
C THR A 320 9.69 -9.56 -13.38
N GLN A 321 9.05 -8.63 -12.67
CA GLN A 321 7.91 -8.97 -11.85
C GLN A 321 6.60 -8.92 -12.63
N ARG A 322 5.63 -9.72 -12.17
CA ARG A 322 4.28 -9.71 -12.73
C ARG A 322 3.40 -8.82 -11.88
N THR A 323 2.70 -7.86 -12.50
CA THR A 323 1.71 -7.00 -11.87
C THR A 323 0.33 -7.20 -12.50
N SER A 324 -0.72 -6.89 -11.75
CA SER A 324 -2.09 -6.91 -12.23
C SER A 324 -2.37 -5.72 -13.16
N THR A 325 -3.47 -5.81 -13.92
CA THR A 325 -4.00 -4.67 -14.68
C THR A 325 -4.28 -3.50 -13.75
N THR A 326 -3.90 -2.30 -14.16
CA THR A 326 -4.19 -1.07 -13.42
C THR A 326 -5.65 -0.66 -13.61
N ASN A 327 -6.51 -1.13 -12.72
CA ASN A 327 -7.94 -0.84 -12.73
C ASN A 327 -8.47 -0.25 -11.42
N GLN A 328 -7.59 -0.01 -10.46
CA GLN A 328 -7.81 0.52 -9.12
C GLN A 328 -6.50 1.04 -8.54
N CYS A 329 -6.58 1.85 -7.48
CA CYS A 329 -5.43 2.12 -6.61
C CYS A 329 -5.60 1.34 -5.31
N HIS A 330 -4.50 0.93 -4.70
CA HIS A 330 -4.51 0.46 -3.32
C HIS A 330 -4.62 1.69 -2.42
N ASP A 331 -3.60 2.56 -2.42
CA ASP A 331 -3.62 3.83 -1.70
C ASP A 331 -3.57 5.02 -2.63
N ILE A 332 -4.21 6.11 -2.18
CA ILE A 332 -4.07 7.45 -2.73
C ILE A 332 -3.63 8.35 -1.57
N THR A 333 -2.60 9.15 -1.78
CA THR A 333 -2.19 10.21 -0.85
C THR A 333 -2.42 11.56 -1.48
N VAL A 334 -2.62 12.59 -0.66
CA VAL A 334 -2.88 13.95 -1.13
C VAL A 334 -2.00 14.96 -0.42
N LEU A 335 -1.64 16.01 -1.15
CA LEU A 335 -0.99 17.20 -0.62
C LEU A 335 -1.79 18.43 -1.12
N PRO A 336 -2.91 18.76 -0.45
CA PRO A 336 -3.85 19.78 -0.91
C PRO A 336 -3.23 21.17 -1.03
N GLU A 337 -2.21 21.47 -0.20
CA GLU A 337 -1.51 22.76 -0.19
C GLU A 337 -0.84 23.09 -1.52
N VAL A 338 -0.43 22.07 -2.27
CA VAL A 338 0.15 22.22 -3.61
C VAL A 338 -0.76 21.68 -4.72
N GLY A 339 -1.97 21.23 -4.37
CA GLY A 339 -2.96 20.73 -5.32
C GLY A 339 -2.62 19.40 -5.97
N LEU A 340 -1.85 18.53 -5.29
CA LEU A 340 -1.39 17.26 -5.82
C LEU A 340 -1.98 16.07 -5.06
N ALA A 341 -2.18 14.99 -5.80
CA ALA A 341 -2.39 13.65 -5.26
C ALA A 341 -1.53 12.63 -6.00
N ALA A 342 -1.23 11.52 -5.34
CA ALA A 342 -0.54 10.40 -5.96
C ALA A 342 -1.23 9.09 -5.58
N GLY A 343 -1.31 8.16 -6.53
CA GLY A 343 -1.92 6.84 -6.31
C GLY A 343 -0.94 5.72 -6.63
N ALA A 344 -0.88 4.74 -5.75
CA ALA A 344 -0.23 3.46 -5.98
C ALA A 344 -1.29 2.47 -6.49
N CYS A 345 -1.25 2.15 -7.79
CA CYS A 345 -2.40 1.62 -8.49
C CYS A 345 -2.07 0.31 -9.21
N SER A 346 -1.98 -0.80 -8.48
CA SER A 346 -1.72 -2.15 -9.02
C SER A 346 -0.43 -2.25 -9.84
N GLY A 347 -0.41 -1.81 -11.10
CA GLY A 347 0.73 -1.85 -12.00
C GLY A 347 1.39 -0.50 -12.26
N ASN A 348 0.89 0.60 -11.67
CA ASN A 348 1.39 1.95 -11.89
C ASN A 348 1.41 2.80 -10.62
N GLY A 349 2.40 3.67 -10.51
CA GLY A 349 2.32 4.89 -9.74
C GLY A 349 1.74 6.02 -10.60
N ILE A 350 0.82 6.82 -10.08
CA ILE A 350 0.22 7.96 -10.80
C ILE A 350 0.36 9.25 -10.01
N LEU A 351 0.47 10.36 -10.73
CA LEU A 351 0.42 11.72 -10.17
C LEU A 351 -0.80 12.43 -10.72
N MET A 352 -1.53 13.15 -9.86
CA MET A 352 -2.78 13.84 -10.21
C MET A 352 -2.78 15.29 -9.75
N ASP A 353 -3.45 16.16 -10.51
CA ASP A 353 -3.88 17.49 -10.10
C ASP A 353 -5.25 17.39 -9.43
N ILE A 354 -5.36 17.91 -8.22
CA ILE A 354 -6.58 17.93 -7.41
C ILE A 354 -7.02 19.37 -7.05
N SER A 355 -6.61 20.36 -7.84
CA SER A 355 -7.05 21.76 -7.69
C SER A 355 -8.58 21.91 -7.76
N ASP A 356 -9.27 20.97 -8.37
CA ASP A 356 -10.68 20.67 -8.24
C ASP A 356 -10.82 19.26 -7.67
N PRO A 357 -11.13 19.09 -6.37
CA PRO A 357 -11.19 17.78 -5.74
C PRO A 357 -12.30 16.88 -6.29
N VAL A 358 -13.32 17.45 -6.95
CA VAL A 358 -14.38 16.67 -7.59
C VAL A 358 -13.92 16.08 -8.92
N ASN A 359 -13.00 16.73 -9.61
CA ASN A 359 -12.53 16.35 -10.94
C ASN A 359 -11.01 16.20 -10.99
N PRO A 360 -10.42 15.24 -10.27
CA PRO A 360 -8.97 15.00 -10.33
C PRO A 360 -8.52 14.63 -11.74
N VAL A 361 -7.36 15.16 -12.16
CA VAL A 361 -6.80 14.95 -13.49
C VAL A 361 -5.43 14.29 -13.37
N ARG A 362 -5.22 13.14 -14.03
CA ARG A 362 -3.89 12.51 -14.06
C ARG A 362 -2.90 13.36 -14.85
N LEU A 363 -1.78 13.73 -14.21
CA LEU A 363 -0.68 14.50 -14.77
C LEU A 363 0.40 13.59 -15.38
N ASP A 364 0.69 12.48 -14.69
CA ASP A 364 1.72 11.54 -15.09
C ASP A 364 1.48 10.14 -14.52
N HIS A 365 2.22 9.15 -15.03
CA HIS A 365 2.24 7.80 -14.50
C HIS A 365 3.58 7.12 -14.81
N VAL A 366 3.93 6.18 -13.96
CA VAL A 366 5.14 5.35 -14.08
C VAL A 366 4.80 3.88 -13.85
N SER A 367 5.63 3.00 -14.36
CA SER A 367 5.66 1.58 -14.02
C SER A 367 7.08 1.18 -13.64
N ASP A 368 7.23 0.09 -12.91
CA ASP A 368 8.53 -0.43 -12.49
C ASP A 368 8.60 -1.94 -12.68
N LYS A 369 9.64 -2.40 -13.36
CA LYS A 369 9.86 -3.83 -13.67
C LYS A 369 10.18 -4.68 -12.43
N ASN A 370 10.58 -4.06 -11.33
CA ASN A 370 10.92 -4.73 -10.08
C ASN A 370 9.72 -4.82 -9.13
N PHE A 371 8.67 -4.02 -9.37
CA PHE A 371 7.48 -4.01 -8.52
C PHE A 371 6.53 -5.13 -8.92
N ALA A 372 6.01 -5.83 -7.90
CA ALA A 372 4.93 -6.81 -8.05
C ALA A 372 3.56 -6.21 -7.69
N TYR A 373 3.52 -5.27 -6.74
CA TYR A 373 2.29 -4.63 -6.31
C TYR A 373 2.50 -3.20 -5.81
N TRP A 374 2.05 -2.21 -6.58
CA TRP A 374 2.04 -0.80 -6.19
C TRP A 374 1.02 -0.60 -5.08
N HIS A 375 1.50 -0.33 -3.86
CA HIS A 375 0.71 -0.37 -2.63
C HIS A 375 0.41 1.01 -2.08
N SER A 376 1.42 1.75 -1.61
CA SER A 376 1.23 3.08 -1.04
C SER A 376 2.06 4.15 -1.75
N ALA A 377 1.66 5.39 -1.55
CA ALA A 377 2.33 6.58 -2.05
C ALA A 377 2.51 7.59 -0.92
N THR A 378 3.67 8.22 -0.80
CA THR A 378 3.93 9.20 0.27
C THR A 378 4.74 10.36 -0.29
N PHE A 379 4.17 11.58 -0.28
CA PHE A 379 4.90 12.80 -0.64
C PHE A 379 5.92 13.16 0.44
N ASN A 380 7.02 13.81 0.04
CA ASN A 380 7.84 14.54 1.00
C ASN A 380 7.13 15.84 1.47
N ASN A 381 7.76 16.58 2.39
CA ASN A 381 7.11 17.73 3.05
C ASN A 381 6.68 18.86 2.10
N ASP A 382 7.35 19.04 0.97
CA ASP A 382 7.11 20.15 0.03
C ASP A 382 6.50 19.72 -1.32
N GLY A 383 6.22 18.43 -1.50
CA GLY A 383 5.62 17.88 -2.72
C GLY A 383 6.55 17.85 -3.93
N THR A 384 7.85 17.89 -3.70
CA THR A 384 8.88 17.76 -4.75
C THR A 384 9.31 16.32 -5.00
N LYS A 385 8.95 15.40 -4.10
CA LYS A 385 9.23 13.97 -4.20
C LYS A 385 8.04 13.13 -3.80
N ILE A 386 8.03 11.90 -4.29
CA ILE A 386 7.07 10.87 -3.93
C ILE A 386 7.78 9.53 -3.78
N ILE A 387 7.41 8.78 -2.74
CA ILE A 387 7.81 7.38 -2.56
C ILE A 387 6.62 6.51 -2.89
N PHE A 388 6.82 5.49 -3.73
CA PHE A 388 5.90 4.39 -3.92
C PHE A 388 6.47 3.12 -3.31
N THR A 389 5.62 2.29 -2.70
CA THR A 389 6.02 1.06 -2.05
C THR A 389 5.57 -0.16 -2.84
N ASP A 390 6.40 -1.20 -2.87
CA ASP A 390 6.09 -2.52 -3.45
C ASP A 390 5.72 -3.50 -2.33
N GLU A 391 4.45 -3.68 -2.09
CA GLU A 391 3.94 -4.68 -1.15
C GLU A 391 3.86 -6.06 -1.81
N TRP A 392 4.98 -6.62 -2.18
CA TRP A 392 5.03 -7.90 -2.85
C TRP A 392 4.23 -8.99 -2.13
N GLY A 393 3.26 -9.57 -2.83
CA GLY A 393 2.43 -10.65 -2.30
C GLY A 393 1.45 -10.23 -1.20
N GLY A 394 1.16 -8.93 -1.06
CA GLY A 394 0.20 -8.40 -0.08
C GLY A 394 0.65 -8.69 1.35
N GLY A 395 1.95 -8.54 1.66
CA GLY A 395 2.50 -8.79 2.99
C GLY A 395 2.43 -10.26 3.45
N THR A 396 2.22 -11.20 2.53
CA THR A 396 2.05 -12.62 2.86
C THR A 396 3.27 -13.48 2.55
N ARG A 397 4.35 -12.90 2.03
CA ARG A 397 5.56 -13.61 1.59
C ARG A 397 6.83 -12.89 2.03
N PRO A 398 7.92 -13.62 2.34
CA PRO A 398 9.22 -13.00 2.59
C PRO A 398 9.79 -12.43 1.28
N ARG A 399 10.36 -11.22 1.32
CA ARG A 399 11.11 -10.59 0.22
C ARG A 399 12.30 -9.78 0.70
N CYS A 400 12.86 -10.17 1.83
CA CYS A 400 14.07 -9.57 2.40
C CYS A 400 15.10 -10.64 2.81
N ARG A 401 15.00 -11.81 2.21
CA ARG A 401 16.02 -12.88 2.41
C ARG A 401 17.33 -12.45 1.75
N ALA A 402 18.42 -13.00 2.20
CA ALA A 402 19.74 -12.75 1.60
C ALA A 402 19.81 -13.08 0.09
N THR A 403 18.88 -13.90 -0.41
CA THR A 403 18.78 -14.30 -1.81
C THR A 403 17.84 -13.44 -2.64
N ASP A 404 17.05 -12.57 -2.03
CA ASP A 404 16.14 -11.69 -2.73
C ASP A 404 16.86 -10.46 -3.26
N LEU A 405 16.42 -9.93 -4.41
CA LEU A 405 16.97 -8.69 -4.95
C LEU A 405 16.60 -7.51 -4.04
N PRO A 406 17.50 -6.55 -3.82
CA PRO A 406 17.23 -5.38 -2.98
C PRO A 406 16.16 -4.44 -3.55
N THR A 407 15.77 -4.62 -4.81
CA THR A 407 14.69 -3.87 -5.47
C THR A 407 13.32 -4.54 -5.35
N TRP A 408 13.23 -5.73 -4.74
CA TRP A 408 11.97 -6.45 -4.55
C TRP A 408 11.35 -6.13 -3.19
N GLY A 409 10.04 -5.83 -3.18
CA GLY A 409 9.37 -5.40 -1.97
C GLY A 409 10.05 -4.16 -1.35
N ALA A 410 10.47 -3.22 -2.17
CA ALA A 410 11.22 -2.03 -1.80
C ALA A 410 10.39 -0.75 -2.05
N ASP A 411 10.95 0.37 -1.66
CA ASP A 411 10.46 1.69 -2.02
C ASP A 411 11.12 2.14 -3.32
N ALA A 412 10.35 2.80 -4.19
CA ALA A 412 10.88 3.55 -5.32
C ALA A 412 10.64 5.04 -5.09
N ILE A 413 11.70 5.82 -5.11
CA ILE A 413 11.70 7.26 -4.88
C ILE A 413 11.70 7.96 -6.23
N PHE A 414 10.77 8.90 -6.41
CA PHE A 414 10.68 9.72 -7.62
C PHE A 414 10.73 11.20 -7.26
N ASP A 415 11.55 11.96 -7.99
CA ASP A 415 11.50 13.41 -7.97
C ASP A 415 10.36 13.90 -8.87
N ILE A 416 9.66 14.95 -8.45
CA ILE A 416 8.59 15.59 -9.22
C ILE A 416 9.17 16.84 -9.88
N VAL A 417 9.43 16.77 -11.19
CA VAL A 417 9.99 17.86 -11.99
C VAL A 417 9.01 18.20 -13.11
N ASP A 418 8.55 19.44 -13.15
CA ASP A 418 7.58 19.91 -14.14
C ASP A 418 6.31 19.04 -14.19
N LYS A 419 5.80 18.65 -13.01
CA LYS A 419 4.65 17.75 -12.86
C LYS A 419 4.87 16.36 -13.50
N LYS A 420 6.12 15.90 -13.60
CA LYS A 420 6.53 14.60 -14.11
C LYS A 420 7.34 13.84 -13.09
N LEU A 421 7.13 12.54 -13.03
CA LEU A 421 7.82 11.62 -12.15
C LEU A 421 9.17 11.21 -12.76
N ARG A 422 10.27 11.47 -12.05
CA ARG A 422 11.63 11.13 -12.42
C ARG A 422 12.19 10.17 -11.38
N PHE A 423 12.50 8.95 -11.80
CA PHE A 423 13.08 7.96 -10.90
C PHE A 423 14.41 8.46 -10.30
N GLY A 424 14.52 8.45 -8.97
CA GLY A 424 15.70 8.79 -8.20
C GLY A 424 16.47 7.57 -7.73
N GLY A 425 15.83 6.67 -6.97
CA GLY A 425 16.48 5.51 -6.40
C GLY A 425 15.50 4.56 -5.69
N TYR A 426 16.07 3.49 -5.11
CA TYR A 426 15.33 2.58 -4.25
C TYR A 426 15.83 2.66 -2.81
N PHE A 427 14.91 2.43 -1.87
CA PHE A 427 15.25 2.09 -0.49
C PHE A 427 14.68 0.72 -0.14
N LYS A 428 15.47 -0.09 0.56
CA LYS A 428 15.07 -1.37 1.16
C LYS A 428 15.71 -1.46 2.53
N MET A 429 14.98 -1.98 3.52
CA MET A 429 15.58 -2.29 4.82
C MET A 429 16.83 -3.16 4.61
N PRO A 430 17.99 -2.80 5.19
CA PRO A 430 19.25 -3.45 4.81
C PRO A 430 19.48 -4.83 5.44
N ALA A 431 18.71 -5.20 6.48
CA ALA A 431 18.90 -6.47 7.17
C ALA A 431 18.22 -7.62 6.42
N ALA A 432 18.98 -8.68 6.11
CA ALA A 432 18.38 -9.90 5.60
C ALA A 432 17.59 -10.62 6.71
N GLN A 433 16.36 -11.00 6.40
CA GLN A 433 15.44 -11.70 7.29
C GLN A 433 15.30 -13.19 6.91
N THR A 434 14.54 -13.95 7.68
CA THR A 434 14.34 -15.38 7.48
C THR A 434 13.16 -15.71 6.57
N GLU A 435 12.99 -17.00 6.23
CA GLU A 435 11.82 -17.51 5.51
C GLU A 435 10.51 -17.41 6.32
N THR A 436 10.62 -17.17 7.63
CA THR A 436 9.47 -17.09 8.54
C THR A 436 9.06 -15.66 8.86
N GLU A 437 9.64 -14.67 8.16
CA GLU A 437 9.33 -13.25 8.29
C GLU A 437 8.89 -12.67 6.95
N ASN A 438 7.70 -12.09 6.89
CA ASN A 438 7.34 -11.21 5.79
C ASN A 438 7.94 -9.82 6.07
N CYS A 439 8.54 -9.23 5.07
CA CYS A 439 9.24 -7.97 5.21
C CYS A 439 9.33 -7.28 3.85
N VAL A 440 8.22 -6.75 3.41
CA VAL A 440 8.11 -5.90 2.22
C VAL A 440 7.80 -4.47 2.64
N ALA A 441 8.05 -3.51 1.77
CA ALA A 441 7.65 -2.13 1.99
C ALA A 441 6.14 -2.05 2.18
N HIS A 442 5.71 -1.33 3.21
CA HIS A 442 4.31 -1.10 3.54
C HIS A 442 4.06 0.41 3.69
N ASN A 443 3.14 0.81 4.56
CA ASN A 443 2.85 2.22 4.76
C ASN A 443 3.95 2.94 5.55
N GLY A 444 4.12 4.21 5.23
CA GLY A 444 5.02 5.10 5.93
C GLY A 444 4.48 6.51 6.03
N SER A 445 5.08 7.29 6.92
CA SER A 445 4.72 8.68 7.18
C SER A 445 5.96 9.56 7.22
N ILE A 446 5.83 10.78 6.72
CA ILE A 446 6.91 11.75 6.74
C ILE A 446 7.06 12.37 8.14
N ILE A 447 8.30 12.44 8.61
CA ILE A 447 8.65 13.20 9.80
C ILE A 447 8.98 14.62 9.36
N PRO A 448 8.27 15.65 9.84
CA PRO A 448 8.44 17.03 9.36
C PRO A 448 9.73 17.67 9.94
N VAL A 449 10.84 17.44 9.27
CA VAL A 449 12.14 18.03 9.59
C VAL A 449 12.48 19.07 8.53
N PRO A 450 12.64 20.37 8.88
CA PRO A 450 12.98 21.39 7.89
C PRO A 450 14.26 21.07 7.11
N GLY A 451 14.17 21.10 5.77
CA GLY A 451 15.30 20.87 4.88
C GLY A 451 15.78 19.42 4.78
N ARG A 452 15.02 18.47 5.32
CA ARG A 452 15.31 17.03 5.20
C ARG A 452 14.03 16.25 4.90
N ASP A 453 14.17 15.23 4.07
CA ASP A 453 13.12 14.30 3.74
C ASP A 453 13.34 13.01 4.54
N ILE A 454 12.57 12.85 5.62
CA ILE A 454 12.71 11.70 6.52
C ILE A 454 11.38 10.97 6.60
N MET A 455 11.41 9.66 6.38
CA MET A 455 10.23 8.79 6.46
C MET A 455 10.41 7.75 7.56
N VAL A 456 9.36 7.52 8.32
CA VAL A 456 9.18 6.33 9.17
C VAL A 456 8.31 5.34 8.41
N GLN A 457 8.72 4.07 8.37
CA GLN A 457 8.04 3.04 7.57
C GLN A 457 7.98 1.70 8.28
N GLY A 458 6.83 1.02 8.13
CA GLY A 458 6.64 -0.36 8.52
C GLY A 458 7.10 -1.34 7.45
N TRP A 459 7.68 -2.45 7.87
CA TRP A 459 8.15 -3.58 7.05
C TRP A 459 7.52 -4.89 7.51
N TYR A 460 6.27 -4.87 7.95
CA TYR A 460 5.65 -6.04 8.56
C TYR A 460 6.51 -6.64 9.68
N GLN A 461 6.88 -7.94 9.61
CA GLN A 461 7.75 -8.56 10.60
C GLN A 461 9.21 -8.11 10.52
N GLY A 462 9.62 -7.38 9.49
CA GLY A 462 10.91 -6.69 9.43
C GLY A 462 10.99 -5.43 10.31
N GLY A 463 9.92 -5.13 11.07
CA GLY A 463 9.90 -4.04 12.03
C GLY A 463 9.64 -2.66 11.41
N VAL A 464 10.29 -1.64 11.97
CA VAL A 464 10.14 -0.23 11.59
C VAL A 464 11.49 0.36 11.26
N SER A 465 11.62 1.02 10.11
CA SER A 465 12.78 1.84 9.72
C SER A 465 12.44 3.31 9.75
N VAL A 466 13.44 4.14 10.07
CA VAL A 466 13.44 5.57 9.76
C VAL A 466 14.60 5.83 8.81
N PHE A 467 14.32 6.43 7.66
CA PHE A 467 15.35 6.69 6.67
C PHE A 467 15.27 8.12 6.11
N ASP A 468 16.43 8.64 5.75
CA ASP A 468 16.61 9.92 5.10
C ASP A 468 16.74 9.70 3.60
N PHE A 469 15.86 10.32 2.82
CA PHE A 469 15.86 10.30 1.36
C PHE A 469 16.00 11.71 0.75
N THR A 470 16.59 12.63 1.50
CA THR A 470 16.90 14.00 1.00
C THR A 470 17.68 13.93 -0.30
N ASP A 471 18.61 12.96 -0.42
CA ASP A 471 19.19 12.54 -1.69
C ASP A 471 18.40 11.30 -2.19
N SER A 472 17.56 11.49 -3.20
CA SER A 472 16.70 10.44 -3.75
C SER A 472 17.49 9.24 -4.29
N ALA A 473 18.74 9.46 -4.75
CA ALA A 473 19.59 8.40 -5.30
C ALA A 473 20.33 7.59 -4.22
N HIS A 474 20.48 8.14 -3.02
CA HIS A 474 21.25 7.53 -1.94
C HIS A 474 20.51 7.61 -0.59
N PRO A 475 19.32 7.03 -0.45
CA PRO A 475 18.60 7.02 0.81
C PRO A 475 19.37 6.22 1.88
N VAL A 476 19.32 6.68 3.14
CA VAL A 476 20.10 6.13 4.24
C VAL A 476 19.21 5.83 5.45
N GLU A 477 19.21 4.60 5.94
CA GLU A 477 18.56 4.26 7.21
C GLU A 477 19.26 4.90 8.39
N ILE A 478 18.54 5.69 9.18
CA ILE A 478 19.07 6.42 10.34
C ILE A 478 18.61 5.87 11.68
N ALA A 479 17.50 5.14 11.71
CA ALA A 479 16.99 4.48 12.89
C ALA A 479 16.18 3.23 12.52
N PHE A 480 16.08 2.25 13.43
CA PHE A 480 15.22 1.10 13.30
C PHE A 480 14.84 0.52 14.64
N PHE A 481 13.71 -0.20 14.66
CA PHE A 481 13.30 -1.10 15.71
C PHE A 481 12.77 -2.38 15.05
N ASP A 482 13.31 -3.53 15.45
CA ASP A 482 12.92 -4.82 14.92
C ASP A 482 12.90 -5.87 16.03
N ARG A 483 12.09 -6.89 15.85
CA ARG A 483 12.05 -8.06 16.70
C ARG A 483 12.04 -9.32 15.82
N GLY A 484 12.53 -10.43 16.35
CA GLY A 484 12.59 -11.69 15.63
C GLY A 484 11.20 -12.25 15.28
N PRO A 485 11.15 -13.27 14.41
CA PRO A 485 9.92 -13.85 13.89
C PRO A 485 8.97 -14.33 15.01
N LEU A 486 7.68 -14.27 14.75
CA LEU A 486 6.64 -14.71 15.69
C LEU A 486 6.70 -16.21 15.94
N ASP A 487 7.11 -17.01 14.95
CA ASP A 487 7.25 -18.48 15.02
C ASP A 487 8.57 -18.92 14.36
N ALA A 488 9.25 -19.90 14.96
CA ALA A 488 10.54 -20.39 14.47
C ALA A 488 10.45 -21.19 13.17
N ALA A 489 9.31 -21.80 12.88
CA ALA A 489 9.15 -22.77 11.81
C ALA A 489 8.13 -22.38 10.74
N ARG A 490 7.32 -21.34 10.99
CA ARG A 490 6.20 -20.97 10.12
C ARG A 490 6.16 -19.47 9.92
N LEU A 491 5.91 -19.06 8.69
CA LEU A 491 5.55 -17.70 8.39
C LEU A 491 4.14 -17.41 8.94
N ILE A 492 4.04 -16.43 9.83
CA ILE A 492 2.76 -15.88 10.32
C ILE A 492 2.54 -14.55 9.62
N THR A 493 1.38 -14.37 9.01
CA THR A 493 1.03 -13.11 8.33
C THR A 493 0.74 -11.99 9.34
N GLY A 494 1.06 -10.77 8.94
CA GLY A 494 0.89 -9.56 9.74
C GLY A 494 2.21 -8.95 10.18
N GLY A 495 2.11 -7.76 10.76
CA GLY A 495 3.23 -7.02 11.35
C GLY A 495 3.14 -6.93 12.87
N TYR A 496 3.96 -6.09 13.45
CA TYR A 496 4.01 -5.82 14.90
C TYR A 496 3.15 -4.63 15.29
#